data_5b30ca47ab57c3149c851ab7536e07ec
#
_entry.id   5b30ca47ab57c3149c851ab7536e07ec
#
_cell.length_a   1.000
_cell.length_b   1.000
_cell.length_c   1.000
_cell.angle_alpha   90.00
_cell.angle_beta   90.00
_cell.angle_gamma   90.00
#
_symmetry.space_group_name_H-M   'P 1'
#
loop_
_entity.id
_entity.type
_entity.pdbx_description
1 polymer ?
#
loop_
_entity_poly.entity_id
_entity_poly.type
_entity_poly.pdbx_seq_one_letter_code
_entity_poly.pdbx_strand_id
1 'polypeptide(L)'
;MTKHIILTFSCVVFTVMLIAQKIEEGFDINFKPVKSGWRYYVITEKKDDLWHRQVYYLPEKSMAMTGTYNDKDCKIAEGQVIWYYTNKNPRSSVNYKNGKEEGTALRFHENGVMSDSSNYTNGRLNGVSLGWDDEGNQVDSTNYDGNGNGVIVKWYKNGQVNYAGRMTNDTTRIGRWTHYHLNGKPMATEEYVNGKVASCTCSDETGRQLDSSLCIEKEAQFPGDSKAWMSFLQKNLNANVPVKNRASEGTYLVIVQFVVDKEGQVTDIKPLTKFGFGMEEEVVRILKKAPRWTPAFQFGRNVKAYRKQPVTFVVARN
;
A
#
# COMPACT_ATOMS: atom_id res chain seq x y z
N MET A 1 -54.24 71.45 -2.57
CA MET A 1 -53.21 70.97 -3.46
C MET A 1 -52.20 70.21 -2.60
N THR A 2 -52.39 68.90 -2.50
CA THR A 2 -51.52 68.04 -1.67
C THR A 2 -50.46 67.38 -2.58
N LYS A 3 -49.18 67.75 -2.40
CA LYS A 3 -48.07 67.14 -3.16
C LYS A 3 -47.67 65.84 -2.53
N HIS A 4 -47.81 64.71 -3.26
CA HIS A 4 -47.28 63.42 -2.88
C HIS A 4 -45.84 63.33 -3.37
N ILE A 5 -44.90 63.11 -2.39
CA ILE A 5 -43.54 62.80 -2.72
C ILE A 5 -43.42 61.24 -2.76
N ILE A 6 -43.13 60.73 -3.93
CA ILE A 6 -42.83 59.29 -4.14
C ILE A 6 -41.32 59.10 -3.92
N LEU A 7 -40.97 58.40 -2.83
CA LEU A 7 -39.60 57.98 -2.57
C LEU A 7 -39.37 56.63 -3.27
N THR A 8 -38.62 56.61 -4.36
CA THR A 8 -38.17 55.37 -5.00
C THR A 8 -36.94 54.85 -4.30
N PHE A 9 -37.09 53.73 -3.57
CA PHE A 9 -35.96 52.98 -3.00
C PHE A 9 -35.32 52.16 -4.14
N SER A 10 -34.14 52.59 -4.60
CA SER A 10 -33.31 51.81 -5.51
C SER A 10 -32.54 50.75 -4.68
N CYS A 11 -32.96 49.49 -4.77
CA CYS A 11 -32.27 48.37 -4.16
C CYS A 11 -31.02 48.04 -5.03
N VAL A 12 -29.84 48.50 -4.61
CA VAL A 12 -28.58 48.11 -5.25
C VAL A 12 -28.20 46.71 -4.74
N VAL A 13 -28.50 45.70 -5.57
CA VAL A 13 -28.04 44.33 -5.33
C VAL A 13 -26.54 44.27 -5.63
N PHE A 14 -25.72 44.29 -4.57
CA PHE A 14 -24.30 43.96 -4.70
C PHE A 14 -24.18 42.47 -4.91
N THR A 15 -24.03 42.03 -6.17
CA THR A 15 -23.52 40.69 -6.49
C THR A 15 -22.06 40.65 -6.12
N VAL A 16 -21.72 40.08 -4.95
CA VAL A 16 -20.36 39.72 -4.60
C VAL A 16 -19.99 38.55 -5.51
N MET A 17 -19.22 38.80 -6.56
CA MET A 17 -18.55 37.74 -7.28
C MET A 17 -17.52 37.13 -6.32
N LEU A 18 -17.84 35.96 -5.76
CA LEU A 18 -16.84 35.11 -5.08
C LEU A 18 -15.86 34.67 -6.18
N ILE A 19 -14.70 35.32 -6.25
CA ILE A 19 -13.58 34.83 -7.05
C ILE A 19 -13.07 33.56 -6.33
N ALA A 20 -13.28 32.41 -6.95
CA ALA A 20 -12.79 31.15 -6.43
C ALA A 20 -11.27 31.26 -6.24
N GLN A 21 -10.79 31.04 -5.01
CA GLN A 21 -9.35 31.07 -4.71
C GLN A 21 -8.70 29.82 -5.31
N LYS A 22 -7.99 29.97 -6.43
CA LYS A 22 -7.27 28.90 -7.13
C LYS A 22 -5.78 29.04 -6.91
N ILE A 23 -5.11 27.96 -6.55
CA ILE A 23 -3.68 27.85 -6.34
C ILE A 23 -3.14 26.78 -7.26
N GLU A 24 -2.07 27.07 -7.99
CA GLU A 24 -1.39 26.13 -8.89
C GLU A 24 0.08 26.02 -8.50
N GLU A 25 0.56 24.80 -8.28
CA GLU A 25 1.89 24.54 -7.77
C GLU A 25 2.52 23.33 -8.46
N GLY A 26 3.85 23.36 -8.57
CA GLY A 26 4.64 22.23 -9.03
C GLY A 26 5.34 21.52 -7.88
N PHE A 27 5.33 20.19 -7.91
CA PHE A 27 5.93 19.35 -6.89
C PHE A 27 6.95 18.39 -7.53
N ASP A 28 8.03 18.11 -6.80
CA ASP A 28 9.02 17.10 -7.17
C ASP A 28 8.51 15.67 -6.92
N ILE A 29 9.40 14.68 -7.15
CA ILE A 29 9.08 13.26 -6.95
C ILE A 29 8.75 12.90 -5.49
N ASN A 30 9.25 13.68 -4.52
CA ASN A 30 9.00 13.49 -3.09
C ASN A 30 7.79 14.29 -2.59
N PHE A 31 7.02 14.85 -3.53
CA PHE A 31 5.86 15.69 -3.25
C PHE A 31 6.22 16.94 -2.42
N LYS A 32 7.37 17.55 -2.72
CA LYS A 32 7.78 18.85 -2.17
C LYS A 32 7.56 19.95 -3.21
N PRO A 33 7.06 21.13 -2.82
CA PRO A 33 6.85 22.23 -3.76
C PRO A 33 8.20 22.73 -4.30
N VAL A 34 8.30 22.90 -5.63
CA VAL A 34 9.52 23.33 -6.34
C VAL A 34 9.16 24.31 -7.45
N LYS A 35 10.12 25.21 -7.80
CA LYS A 35 9.93 26.19 -8.87
C LYS A 35 10.11 25.60 -10.28
N SER A 36 10.88 24.52 -10.41
CA SER A 36 11.19 23.85 -11.69
C SER A 36 11.43 22.36 -11.46
N GLY A 37 11.43 21.55 -12.53
CA GLY A 37 11.61 20.10 -12.43
C GLY A 37 10.37 19.40 -11.86
N TRP A 38 9.19 19.88 -12.17
CA TRP A 38 7.93 19.36 -11.68
C TRP A 38 7.70 17.92 -12.12
N ARG A 39 7.39 17.09 -11.13
CA ARG A 39 6.91 15.72 -11.35
C ARG A 39 5.40 15.64 -11.23
N TYR A 40 4.83 16.52 -10.40
CA TYR A 40 3.39 16.67 -10.25
C TYR A 40 2.98 18.12 -10.46
N TYR A 41 1.84 18.30 -11.09
CA TYR A 41 1.13 19.57 -11.17
C TYR A 41 -0.10 19.51 -10.28
N VAL A 42 -0.23 20.45 -9.37
CA VAL A 42 -1.29 20.47 -8.35
C VAL A 42 -2.15 21.71 -8.51
N ILE A 43 -3.45 21.50 -8.53
CA ILE A 43 -4.46 22.57 -8.49
C ILE A 43 -5.21 22.43 -7.18
N THR A 44 -5.27 23.49 -6.39
CA THR A 44 -6.08 23.57 -5.17
C THR A 44 -7.04 24.75 -5.31
N GLU A 45 -8.33 24.51 -5.23
CA GLU A 45 -9.37 25.52 -5.45
C GLU A 45 -10.41 25.46 -4.34
N LYS A 46 -10.79 26.64 -3.81
CA LYS A 46 -11.88 26.73 -2.85
C LYS A 46 -13.22 26.77 -3.60
N LYS A 47 -14.10 25.81 -3.31
CA LYS A 47 -15.49 25.76 -3.81
C LYS A 47 -16.39 25.57 -2.61
N ASP A 48 -17.31 26.50 -2.44
CA ASP A 48 -18.15 26.59 -1.24
C ASP A 48 -17.29 26.65 0.03
N ASP A 49 -17.51 25.75 0.98
CA ASP A 49 -16.75 25.69 2.23
C ASP A 49 -15.55 24.74 2.21
N LEU A 50 -15.35 24.01 1.10
CA LEU A 50 -14.32 22.99 0.96
C LEU A 50 -13.20 23.39 0.00
N TRP A 51 -12.04 22.84 0.21
CA TRP A 51 -10.90 22.92 -0.68
C TRP A 51 -10.82 21.67 -1.55
N HIS A 52 -10.86 21.84 -2.87
CA HIS A 52 -10.73 20.78 -3.86
C HIS A 52 -9.31 20.74 -4.36
N ARG A 53 -8.64 19.59 -4.23
CA ARG A 53 -7.30 19.37 -4.75
C ARG A 53 -7.33 18.36 -5.88
N GLN A 54 -6.64 18.69 -6.96
CA GLN A 54 -6.38 17.82 -8.10
C GLN A 54 -4.86 17.75 -8.29
N VAL A 55 -4.34 16.56 -8.46
CA VAL A 55 -2.92 16.29 -8.71
C VAL A 55 -2.81 15.56 -10.04
N TYR A 56 -1.85 15.97 -10.85
CA TYR A 56 -1.59 15.39 -12.17
C TYR A 56 -0.15 14.90 -12.25
N TYR A 57 0.05 13.72 -12.84
CA TYR A 57 1.38 13.23 -13.22
C TYR A 57 1.92 14.06 -14.39
N LEU A 58 3.21 14.35 -14.38
CA LEU A 58 3.91 15.00 -15.48
C LEU A 58 4.98 14.08 -16.05
N PRO A 59 5.24 14.13 -17.38
CA PRO A 59 4.69 15.07 -18.37
C PRO A 59 3.30 14.69 -18.92
N GLU A 60 2.76 13.50 -18.61
CA GLU A 60 1.56 12.92 -19.24
C GLU A 60 0.26 13.71 -18.98
N LYS A 61 0.24 14.56 -17.95
CA LYS A 61 -0.93 15.31 -17.47
C LYS A 61 -2.13 14.41 -17.15
N SER A 62 -1.87 13.16 -16.76
CA SER A 62 -2.92 12.26 -16.30
C SER A 62 -3.24 12.50 -14.82
N MET A 63 -4.51 12.32 -14.43
CA MET A 63 -4.94 12.49 -13.04
C MET A 63 -4.20 11.51 -12.14
N ALA A 64 -3.60 12.01 -11.07
CA ALA A 64 -2.94 11.22 -10.02
C ALA A 64 -3.82 11.15 -8.76
N MET A 65 -4.53 12.24 -8.43
CA MET A 65 -5.41 12.28 -7.26
C MET A 65 -6.46 13.38 -7.41
N THR A 66 -7.64 13.14 -6.86
CA THR A 66 -8.64 14.17 -6.59
C THR A 66 -9.21 13.97 -5.19
N GLY A 67 -9.51 15.08 -4.50
CA GLY A 67 -10.09 15.01 -3.16
C GLY A 67 -10.56 16.36 -2.65
N THR A 68 -11.34 16.31 -1.57
CA THR A 68 -11.89 17.48 -0.89
C THR A 68 -11.36 17.54 0.54
N TYR A 69 -11.22 18.76 1.06
CA TYR A 69 -10.55 19.03 2.33
C TYR A 69 -11.18 20.20 3.07
N ASN A 70 -11.13 20.17 4.40
CA ASN A 70 -11.61 21.25 5.24
C ASN A 70 -10.62 22.43 5.35
N ASP A 71 -9.37 22.24 4.96
CA ASP A 71 -8.29 23.23 5.08
C ASP A 71 -7.55 23.44 3.77
N LYS A 72 -6.99 24.67 3.62
CA LYS A 72 -6.23 25.11 2.45
C LYS A 72 -5.00 24.24 2.14
N ASP A 73 -4.33 23.75 3.19
CA ASP A 73 -3.13 22.93 3.05
C ASP A 73 -3.47 21.49 2.66
N CYS A 74 -4.78 21.14 2.63
CA CYS A 74 -5.31 19.81 2.33
C CYS A 74 -4.75 18.71 3.25
N LYS A 75 -4.75 18.98 4.55
CA LYS A 75 -4.33 18.05 5.60
C LYS A 75 -5.51 17.29 6.19
N ILE A 76 -6.71 17.91 6.23
CA ILE A 76 -7.92 17.34 6.82
C ILE A 76 -8.89 17.01 5.69
N ALA A 77 -8.84 15.76 5.24
CA ALA A 77 -9.72 15.29 4.16
C ALA A 77 -11.19 15.28 4.62
N GLU A 78 -12.10 15.66 3.71
CA GLU A 78 -13.54 15.66 3.91
C GLU A 78 -14.24 15.17 2.64
N GLY A 79 -15.05 14.11 2.74
CA GLY A 79 -15.65 13.46 1.58
C GLY A 79 -14.69 12.51 0.88
N GLN A 80 -14.86 12.32 -0.42
CA GLN A 80 -14.14 11.31 -1.18
C GLN A 80 -12.76 11.78 -1.63
N VAL A 81 -11.75 10.94 -1.44
CA VAL A 81 -10.40 11.08 -2.01
C VAL A 81 -10.13 9.88 -2.91
N ILE A 82 -9.79 10.14 -4.17
CA ILE A 82 -9.51 9.12 -5.17
C ILE A 82 -8.06 9.27 -5.64
N TRP A 83 -7.29 8.19 -5.59
CA TRP A 83 -5.98 8.08 -6.19
C TRP A 83 -6.04 7.24 -7.45
N TYR A 84 -5.19 7.54 -8.41
CA TYR A 84 -5.10 6.85 -9.70
C TYR A 84 -3.68 6.34 -9.94
N TYR A 85 -3.58 5.27 -10.71
CA TYR A 85 -2.34 4.83 -11.32
C TYR A 85 -1.99 5.67 -12.54
N THR A 86 -0.75 5.58 -13.03
CA THR A 86 -0.30 6.27 -14.26
C THR A 86 -1.06 5.82 -15.51
N ASN A 87 -1.58 4.59 -15.52
CA ASN A 87 -2.44 4.06 -16.58
C ASN A 87 -3.90 4.55 -16.49
N LYS A 88 -4.21 5.50 -15.60
CA LYS A 88 -5.52 6.11 -15.32
C LYS A 88 -6.52 5.21 -14.58
N ASN A 89 -6.20 3.96 -14.31
CA ASN A 89 -7.06 3.13 -13.46
C ASN A 89 -7.10 3.70 -12.04
N PRO A 90 -8.24 3.63 -11.33
CA PRO A 90 -8.29 4.00 -9.93
C PRO A 90 -7.36 3.07 -9.13
N ARG A 91 -6.64 3.64 -8.18
CA ARG A 91 -5.79 2.93 -7.22
C ARG A 91 -6.53 2.75 -5.90
N SER A 92 -7.24 3.79 -5.46
CA SER A 92 -8.06 3.75 -4.26
C SER A 92 -9.15 4.81 -4.30
N SER A 93 -10.27 4.52 -3.63
CA SER A 93 -11.37 5.44 -3.39
C SER A 93 -11.75 5.31 -1.92
N VAL A 94 -11.56 6.37 -1.15
CA VAL A 94 -11.76 6.39 0.31
C VAL A 94 -12.58 7.61 0.67
N ASN A 95 -13.61 7.42 1.51
CA ASN A 95 -14.36 8.53 2.08
C ASN A 95 -13.78 8.93 3.43
N TYR A 96 -13.76 10.23 3.68
CA TYR A 96 -13.23 10.82 4.91
C TYR A 96 -14.27 11.73 5.57
N LYS A 97 -14.23 11.76 6.89
CA LYS A 97 -14.96 12.70 7.72
C LYS A 97 -14.01 13.27 8.76
N ASN A 98 -13.78 14.58 8.70
CA ASN A 98 -12.81 15.25 9.60
C ASN A 98 -11.42 14.61 9.62
N GLY A 99 -10.88 14.24 8.44
CA GLY A 99 -9.58 13.62 8.27
C GLY A 99 -9.49 12.13 8.64
N LYS A 100 -10.61 11.48 9.01
CA LYS A 100 -10.66 10.05 9.35
C LYS A 100 -11.42 9.28 8.30
N GLU A 101 -10.96 8.09 7.96
CA GLU A 101 -11.66 7.19 7.04
C GLU A 101 -13.05 6.83 7.60
N GLU A 102 -14.08 6.91 6.75
CA GLU A 102 -15.48 6.67 7.11
C GLU A 102 -16.20 5.92 5.98
N GLY A 103 -16.94 4.87 6.32
CA GLY A 103 -17.63 4.02 5.35
C GLY A 103 -16.70 3.08 4.60
N THR A 104 -17.07 2.72 3.37
CA THR A 104 -16.32 1.74 2.57
C THR A 104 -15.16 2.38 1.84
N ALA A 105 -13.95 1.86 2.07
CA ALA A 105 -12.76 2.15 1.30
C ALA A 105 -12.52 1.04 0.28
N LEU A 106 -12.28 1.42 -0.98
CA LEU A 106 -11.97 0.49 -2.07
C LEU A 106 -10.53 0.71 -2.54
N ARG A 107 -9.82 -0.39 -2.79
CA ARG A 107 -8.49 -0.36 -3.39
C ARG A 107 -8.45 -1.30 -4.59
N PHE A 108 -7.59 -1.01 -5.55
CA PHE A 108 -7.52 -1.73 -6.81
C PHE A 108 -6.08 -2.06 -7.16
N HIS A 109 -5.89 -3.16 -7.88
CA HIS A 109 -4.65 -3.48 -8.57
C HIS A 109 -4.45 -2.56 -9.78
N GLU A 110 -3.24 -2.46 -10.32
CA GLU A 110 -2.92 -1.60 -11.48
C GLU A 110 -3.71 -2.01 -12.74
N ASN A 111 -4.10 -3.28 -12.85
CA ASN A 111 -4.96 -3.78 -13.94
C ASN A 111 -6.45 -3.41 -13.80
N GLY A 112 -6.84 -2.72 -12.72
CA GLY A 112 -8.19 -2.28 -12.45
C GLY A 112 -9.05 -3.29 -11.67
N VAL A 113 -8.55 -4.49 -11.40
CA VAL A 113 -9.23 -5.47 -10.54
C VAL A 113 -9.21 -4.97 -9.10
N MET A 114 -10.33 -5.12 -8.39
CA MET A 114 -10.41 -4.77 -6.97
C MET A 114 -9.41 -5.59 -6.16
N SER A 115 -8.61 -4.96 -5.30
CA SER A 115 -7.66 -5.62 -4.42
C SER A 115 -8.13 -5.67 -2.97
N ASP A 116 -8.96 -4.72 -2.55
CA ASP A 116 -9.43 -4.61 -1.17
C ASP A 116 -10.75 -3.82 -1.10
N SER A 117 -11.65 -4.27 -0.21
CA SER A 117 -12.84 -3.55 0.21
C SER A 117 -12.91 -3.60 1.72
N SER A 118 -12.71 -2.48 2.40
CA SER A 118 -12.66 -2.41 3.86
C SER A 118 -13.65 -1.38 4.37
N ASN A 119 -14.30 -1.67 5.50
CA ASN A 119 -15.23 -0.74 6.14
C ASN A 119 -14.58 -0.05 7.34
N TYR A 120 -14.80 1.26 7.43
CA TYR A 120 -14.24 2.09 8.49
C TYR A 120 -15.34 2.86 9.23
N THR A 121 -15.14 3.03 10.52
CA THR A 121 -15.92 3.94 11.36
C THR A 121 -14.93 4.77 12.18
N ASN A 122 -14.95 6.09 12.00
CA ASN A 122 -14.07 7.03 12.70
C ASN A 122 -12.58 6.67 12.62
N GLY A 123 -12.12 6.20 11.43
CA GLY A 123 -10.75 5.82 11.13
C GLY A 123 -10.33 4.43 11.61
N ARG A 124 -11.28 3.61 12.11
CA ARG A 124 -11.01 2.23 12.56
C ARG A 124 -11.74 1.22 11.68
N LEU A 125 -11.08 0.12 11.38
CA LEU A 125 -11.70 -1.02 10.68
C LEU A 125 -12.89 -1.55 11.50
N ASN A 126 -14.06 -1.65 10.86
CA ASN A 126 -15.29 -2.11 11.49
C ASN A 126 -16.16 -2.87 10.47
N GLY A 127 -16.55 -4.12 10.78
CA GLY A 127 -17.25 -4.99 9.86
C GLY A 127 -16.34 -5.76 8.93
N VAL A 128 -16.87 -6.21 7.80
CA VAL A 128 -16.18 -7.13 6.89
C VAL A 128 -15.24 -6.36 5.96
N SER A 129 -13.98 -6.81 5.92
CA SER A 129 -13.00 -6.45 4.91
C SER A 129 -12.71 -7.66 4.04
N LEU A 130 -12.59 -7.46 2.73
CA LEU A 130 -12.36 -8.52 1.73
C LEU A 130 -11.13 -8.16 0.90
N GLY A 131 -10.29 -9.16 0.58
CA GLY A 131 -9.12 -8.99 -0.27
C GLY A 131 -9.16 -9.92 -1.49
N TRP A 132 -8.64 -9.44 -2.63
CA TRP A 132 -8.55 -10.17 -3.89
C TRP A 132 -7.14 -10.07 -4.48
N ASP A 133 -6.72 -11.09 -5.22
CA ASP A 133 -5.51 -11.03 -6.03
C ASP A 133 -5.76 -10.27 -7.35
N ASP A 134 -4.71 -10.09 -8.16
CA ASP A 134 -4.77 -9.38 -9.43
C ASP A 134 -5.49 -10.17 -10.56
N GLU A 135 -5.86 -11.42 -10.32
CA GLU A 135 -6.72 -12.24 -11.17
C GLU A 135 -8.20 -12.16 -10.75
N GLY A 136 -8.51 -11.53 -9.59
CA GLY A 136 -9.86 -11.38 -9.04
C GLY A 136 -10.30 -12.54 -8.13
N ASN A 137 -9.40 -13.45 -7.76
CA ASN A 137 -9.71 -14.49 -6.79
C ASN A 137 -9.71 -13.88 -5.38
N GLN A 138 -10.74 -14.18 -4.58
CA GLN A 138 -10.75 -13.76 -3.19
C GLN A 138 -9.66 -14.49 -2.41
N VAL A 139 -8.80 -13.74 -1.71
CA VAL A 139 -7.66 -14.29 -0.98
C VAL A 139 -7.78 -14.15 0.53
N ASP A 140 -8.57 -13.19 1.02
CA ASP A 140 -8.84 -13.06 2.45
C ASP A 140 -10.20 -12.43 2.75
N SER A 141 -10.65 -12.66 3.97
CA SER A 141 -11.75 -11.97 4.62
C SER A 141 -11.42 -11.80 6.09
N THR A 142 -11.66 -10.60 6.60
CA THR A 142 -11.54 -10.31 8.03
C THR A 142 -12.81 -9.61 8.50
N ASN A 143 -13.38 -10.06 9.62
CA ASN A 143 -14.50 -9.40 10.25
C ASN A 143 -14.00 -8.68 11.51
N TYR A 144 -14.01 -7.35 11.49
CA TYR A 144 -13.54 -6.47 12.56
C TYR A 144 -14.69 -5.98 13.45
N ASP A 145 -14.44 -5.83 14.75
CA ASP A 145 -15.41 -5.35 15.74
C ASP A 145 -15.38 -3.84 16.00
N GLY A 146 -14.55 -3.09 15.26
CA GLY A 146 -14.35 -1.65 15.47
C GLY A 146 -13.40 -1.28 16.62
N ASN A 147 -12.97 -2.25 17.43
CA ASN A 147 -12.05 -2.06 18.56
C ASN A 147 -10.66 -2.65 18.32
N GLY A 148 -10.36 -3.06 17.08
CA GLY A 148 -9.10 -3.66 16.69
C GLY A 148 -9.06 -5.18 16.87
N ASN A 149 -10.19 -5.84 17.19
CA ASN A 149 -10.27 -7.29 17.19
C ASN A 149 -10.88 -7.76 15.86
N GLY A 150 -10.43 -8.91 15.40
CA GLY A 150 -10.92 -9.48 14.15
C GLY A 150 -10.82 -10.99 14.09
N VAL A 151 -11.63 -11.58 13.22
CA VAL A 151 -11.54 -12.97 12.80
C VAL A 151 -11.15 -13.00 11.34
N ILE A 152 -10.00 -13.56 11.02
CA ILE A 152 -9.48 -13.65 9.67
C ILE A 152 -9.58 -15.07 9.12
N VAL A 153 -9.91 -15.16 7.84
CA VAL A 153 -9.77 -16.37 7.01
C VAL A 153 -9.01 -16.00 5.76
N LYS A 154 -7.97 -16.76 5.42
CA LYS A 154 -7.27 -16.67 4.12
C LYS A 154 -7.44 -17.94 3.32
N TRP A 155 -7.47 -17.77 2.00
CA TRP A 155 -7.61 -18.88 1.05
C TRP A 155 -6.39 -19.00 0.14
N TYR A 156 -6.17 -20.21 -0.34
CA TYR A 156 -5.33 -20.48 -1.49
C TYR A 156 -6.08 -20.13 -2.77
N LYS A 157 -5.38 -19.97 -3.89
CA LYS A 157 -5.99 -19.73 -5.22
C LYS A 157 -6.99 -20.82 -5.67
N ASN A 158 -6.88 -22.03 -5.12
CA ASN A 158 -7.84 -23.11 -5.41
C ASN A 158 -9.11 -23.05 -4.53
N GLY A 159 -9.30 -21.99 -3.74
CA GLY A 159 -10.46 -21.80 -2.86
C GLY A 159 -10.41 -22.57 -1.53
N GLN A 160 -9.39 -23.39 -1.28
CA GLN A 160 -9.20 -24.04 0.01
C GLN A 160 -8.70 -23.04 1.06
N VAL A 161 -9.19 -23.19 2.30
CA VAL A 161 -8.67 -22.36 3.42
C VAL A 161 -7.18 -22.59 3.56
N ASN A 162 -6.43 -21.49 3.65
CA ASN A 162 -4.99 -21.49 3.94
C ASN A 162 -4.78 -21.41 5.45
N TYR A 163 -5.39 -20.41 6.09
CA TYR A 163 -5.41 -20.32 7.55
C TYR A 163 -6.61 -19.50 8.05
N ALA A 164 -6.92 -19.71 9.32
CA ALA A 164 -7.93 -18.92 10.04
C ALA A 164 -7.50 -18.71 11.49
N GLY A 165 -7.89 -17.58 12.07
CA GLY A 165 -7.57 -17.24 13.44
C GLY A 165 -8.18 -15.95 13.92
N ARG A 166 -7.86 -15.56 15.16
CA ARG A 166 -8.30 -14.32 15.78
C ARG A 166 -7.12 -13.37 16.00
N MET A 167 -7.39 -12.09 15.86
CA MET A 167 -6.40 -11.05 16.14
C MET A 167 -6.99 -9.97 17.06
N THR A 168 -6.09 -9.23 17.70
CA THR A 168 -6.38 -7.99 18.43
C THR A 168 -5.40 -6.91 18.02
N ASN A 169 -5.71 -5.64 18.31
CA ASN A 169 -4.92 -4.48 17.88
C ASN A 169 -4.56 -4.54 16.38
N ASP A 170 -5.52 -4.96 15.56
CA ASP A 170 -5.47 -5.07 14.08
C ASP A 170 -4.46 -6.10 13.54
N THR A 171 -3.49 -6.56 14.32
CA THR A 171 -2.39 -7.41 13.84
C THR A 171 -1.92 -8.50 14.81
N THR A 172 -2.20 -8.38 16.11
CA THR A 172 -1.67 -9.30 17.13
C THR A 172 -2.49 -10.58 17.17
N ARG A 173 -1.88 -11.71 16.85
CA ARG A 173 -2.53 -13.03 16.91
C ARG A 173 -2.87 -13.41 18.35
N ILE A 174 -4.08 -13.95 18.57
CA ILE A 174 -4.57 -14.44 19.85
C ILE A 174 -5.34 -15.76 19.70
N GLY A 175 -5.32 -16.58 20.73
CA GLY A 175 -6.03 -17.87 20.76
C GLY A 175 -5.59 -18.81 19.67
N ARG A 176 -6.50 -19.64 19.21
CA ARG A 176 -6.21 -20.69 18.22
C ARG A 176 -6.11 -20.16 16.82
N TRP A 177 -5.00 -20.50 16.13
CA TRP A 177 -4.78 -20.34 14.70
C TRP A 177 -4.60 -21.69 14.06
N THR A 178 -5.34 -21.95 12.97
CA THR A 178 -5.24 -23.20 12.23
C THR A 178 -4.79 -22.91 10.81
N HIS A 179 -3.73 -23.59 10.39
CA HIS A 179 -3.19 -23.59 9.04
C HIS A 179 -3.58 -24.89 8.35
N TYR A 180 -3.78 -24.85 7.04
CA TYR A 180 -4.23 -25.98 6.25
C TYR A 180 -3.31 -26.23 5.06
N HIS A 181 -3.19 -27.48 4.66
CA HIS A 181 -2.59 -27.88 3.40
C HIS A 181 -3.50 -27.54 2.22
N LEU A 182 -2.94 -27.51 1.00
CA LEU A 182 -3.72 -27.31 -0.23
C LEU A 182 -4.85 -28.33 -0.45
N ASN A 183 -4.75 -29.51 0.16
CA ASN A 183 -5.80 -30.54 0.15
C ASN A 183 -6.86 -30.35 1.24
N GLY A 184 -6.82 -29.25 1.98
CA GLY A 184 -7.77 -28.91 3.06
C GLY A 184 -7.54 -29.61 4.39
N LYS A 185 -6.56 -30.52 4.52
CA LYS A 185 -6.22 -31.12 5.81
C LYS A 185 -5.49 -30.13 6.72
N PRO A 186 -5.67 -30.18 8.04
CA PRO A 186 -4.91 -29.37 8.99
C PRO A 186 -3.41 -29.59 8.83
N MET A 187 -2.65 -28.50 8.70
CA MET A 187 -1.21 -28.49 8.62
C MET A 187 -0.57 -28.16 9.96
N ALA A 188 -1.10 -27.15 10.64
CA ALA A 188 -0.64 -26.76 11.97
C ALA A 188 -1.76 -26.11 12.78
N THR A 189 -1.72 -26.29 14.08
CA THR A 189 -2.53 -25.55 15.05
C THR A 189 -1.61 -24.90 16.06
N GLU A 190 -1.70 -23.58 16.16
CA GLU A 190 -0.93 -22.75 17.07
C GLU A 190 -1.88 -22.12 18.09
N GLU A 191 -1.49 -22.12 19.35
CA GLU A 191 -2.17 -21.35 20.40
C GLU A 191 -1.34 -20.13 20.75
N TYR A 192 -1.93 -18.94 20.60
CA TYR A 192 -1.28 -17.66 20.88
C TYR A 192 -1.72 -17.08 22.20
N VAL A 193 -0.75 -16.72 23.04
CA VAL A 193 -0.94 -15.97 24.30
C VAL A 193 -0.09 -14.71 24.23
N ASN A 194 -0.73 -13.56 24.42
CA ASN A 194 -0.04 -12.25 24.34
C ASN A 194 0.80 -12.06 23.06
N GLY A 195 0.28 -12.50 21.92
CA GLY A 195 0.94 -12.37 20.61
C GLY A 195 2.10 -13.33 20.37
N LYS A 196 2.35 -14.27 21.29
CA LYS A 196 3.42 -15.28 21.17
C LYS A 196 2.83 -16.68 21.10
N VAL A 197 3.44 -17.56 20.30
CA VAL A 197 3.08 -18.96 20.23
C VAL A 197 3.37 -19.62 21.57
N ALA A 198 2.37 -20.10 22.24
CA ALA A 198 2.46 -20.85 23.49
C ALA A 198 2.60 -22.37 23.23
N SER A 199 1.91 -22.88 22.20
CA SER A 199 2.06 -24.26 21.75
C SER A 199 1.79 -24.36 20.25
N CYS A 200 2.39 -25.35 19.61
CA CYS A 200 2.18 -25.67 18.21
C CYS A 200 2.17 -27.18 18.02
N THR A 201 1.21 -27.67 17.24
CA THR A 201 1.19 -29.02 16.71
C THR A 201 1.10 -28.95 15.19
N CYS A 202 1.76 -29.86 14.48
CA CYS A 202 1.73 -29.86 13.02
C CYS A 202 1.71 -31.26 12.43
N SER A 203 1.23 -31.37 11.19
CA SER A 203 1.06 -32.62 10.46
C SER A 203 1.51 -32.48 9.01
N ASP A 204 1.92 -33.57 8.39
CA ASP A 204 2.18 -33.61 6.95
C ASP A 204 0.87 -33.67 6.13
N GLU A 205 1.00 -33.65 4.80
CA GLU A 205 -0.14 -33.65 3.87
C GLU A 205 -0.99 -34.94 3.94
N THR A 206 -0.46 -36.03 4.51
CA THR A 206 -1.23 -37.26 4.77
C THR A 206 -2.09 -37.16 6.04
N GLY A 207 -1.74 -36.22 6.93
CA GLY A 207 -2.34 -36.04 8.26
C GLY A 207 -1.54 -36.70 9.38
N ARG A 208 -0.35 -37.23 9.09
CA ARG A 208 0.55 -37.79 10.11
C ARG A 208 1.18 -36.66 10.89
N GLN A 209 1.08 -36.73 12.22
CA GLN A 209 1.69 -35.76 13.12
C GLN A 209 3.22 -35.74 12.98
N LEU A 210 3.79 -34.56 12.93
CA LEU A 210 5.24 -34.32 12.89
C LEU A 210 5.80 -34.10 14.30
N ASP A 211 7.12 -34.23 14.42
CA ASP A 211 7.84 -33.85 15.64
C ASP A 211 7.67 -32.37 15.93
N SER A 212 7.49 -32.00 17.19
CA SER A 212 7.25 -30.61 17.62
C SER A 212 8.36 -29.65 17.24
N SER A 213 9.60 -30.11 17.10
CA SER A 213 10.73 -29.28 16.62
C SER A 213 10.59 -28.81 15.19
N LEU A 214 9.72 -29.47 14.39
CA LEU A 214 9.38 -29.09 13.03
C LEU A 214 8.18 -28.15 12.94
N CYS A 215 7.43 -27.97 14.04
CA CYS A 215 6.23 -27.13 14.10
C CYS A 215 6.62 -25.64 14.33
N ILE A 216 7.49 -25.12 13.49
CA ILE A 216 8.03 -23.77 13.57
C ILE A 216 7.95 -23.06 12.21
N GLU A 217 8.00 -21.73 12.25
CA GLU A 217 8.16 -20.89 11.08
C GLU A 217 9.53 -20.19 11.11
N LYS A 218 10.23 -20.20 10.00
CA LYS A 218 11.48 -19.47 9.79
C LYS A 218 11.42 -18.71 8.48
N GLU A 219 11.84 -17.48 8.53
CA GLU A 219 11.92 -16.62 7.35
C GLU A 219 13.08 -17.05 6.43
N ALA A 220 12.94 -16.80 5.12
CA ALA A 220 14.07 -16.97 4.19
C ALA A 220 15.22 -16.03 4.58
N GLN A 221 16.45 -16.55 4.56
CA GLN A 221 17.64 -15.81 4.97
C GLN A 221 18.70 -15.79 3.87
N PHE A 222 19.32 -14.62 3.67
CA PHE A 222 20.53 -14.52 2.86
C PHE A 222 21.69 -15.26 3.57
N PRO A 223 22.60 -15.93 2.83
CA PRO A 223 23.77 -16.56 3.45
C PRO A 223 24.59 -15.58 4.29
N GLY A 224 24.77 -15.91 5.56
CA GLY A 224 25.51 -15.10 6.52
C GLY A 224 24.62 -14.31 7.47
N ASP A 225 23.79 -13.43 7.06
CA ASP A 225 22.81 -12.67 7.86
C ASP A 225 22.35 -11.39 7.12
N SER A 226 21.64 -10.49 7.85
CA SER A 226 21.22 -9.18 7.33
C SER A 226 22.40 -8.27 6.97
N LYS A 227 23.52 -8.36 7.70
CA LYS A 227 24.73 -7.55 7.42
C LYS A 227 25.42 -8.03 6.15
N ALA A 228 25.51 -9.36 5.96
CA ALA A 228 26.03 -9.95 4.72
C ALA A 228 25.20 -9.54 3.51
N TRP A 229 23.87 -9.51 3.66
CA TRP A 229 22.95 -9.00 2.63
C TRP A 229 23.22 -7.53 2.28
N MET A 230 23.31 -6.66 3.28
CA MET A 230 23.63 -5.25 3.06
C MET A 230 24.98 -5.05 2.39
N SER A 231 26.00 -5.80 2.79
CA SER A 231 27.33 -5.78 2.18
C SER A 231 27.30 -6.26 0.72
N PHE A 232 26.51 -7.30 0.43
CA PHE A 232 26.31 -7.79 -0.93
C PHE A 232 25.67 -6.71 -1.82
N LEU A 233 24.61 -6.05 -1.33
CA LEU A 233 23.96 -4.95 -2.05
C LEU A 233 24.95 -3.81 -2.32
N GLN A 234 25.65 -3.33 -1.29
CA GLN A 234 26.60 -2.22 -1.39
C GLN A 234 27.75 -2.50 -2.38
N LYS A 235 28.29 -3.72 -2.38
CA LYS A 235 29.39 -4.12 -3.29
C LYS A 235 28.92 -4.22 -4.74
N ASN A 236 27.66 -4.54 -4.99
CA ASN A 236 27.18 -4.83 -6.34
C ASN A 236 26.35 -3.70 -6.94
N LEU A 237 25.87 -2.75 -6.12
CA LEU A 237 25.05 -1.63 -6.56
C LEU A 237 25.89 -0.57 -7.29
N ASN A 238 25.50 -0.25 -8.52
CA ASN A 238 26.02 0.92 -9.21
C ASN A 238 25.15 2.14 -8.91
N ALA A 239 25.52 2.89 -7.87
CA ALA A 239 24.79 4.09 -7.43
C ALA A 239 24.76 5.21 -8.49
N ASN A 240 25.63 5.18 -9.49
CA ASN A 240 25.73 6.22 -10.53
C ASN A 240 24.77 5.99 -11.71
N VAL A 241 24.00 4.92 -11.73
CA VAL A 241 23.06 4.62 -12.82
C VAL A 241 22.09 5.78 -13.07
N PRO A 242 21.39 6.34 -12.06
CA PRO A 242 20.46 7.44 -12.30
C PRO A 242 21.16 8.72 -12.81
N VAL A 243 22.36 9.02 -12.32
CA VAL A 243 23.15 10.20 -12.78
C VAL A 243 23.52 10.05 -14.25
N LYS A 244 24.04 8.88 -14.66
CA LYS A 244 24.38 8.57 -16.05
C LYS A 244 23.16 8.68 -16.99
N ASN A 245 22.00 8.35 -16.49
CA ASN A 245 20.74 8.41 -17.23
C ASN A 245 20.01 9.77 -17.06
N ARG A 246 20.70 10.79 -16.54
CA ARG A 246 20.19 12.17 -16.42
C ARG A 246 18.94 12.28 -15.52
N ALA A 247 18.86 11.52 -14.45
CA ALA A 247 17.85 11.71 -13.43
C ALA A 247 17.98 13.11 -12.80
N SER A 248 16.86 13.73 -12.51
CA SER A 248 16.84 15.02 -11.79
C SER A 248 17.37 14.84 -10.38
N GLU A 249 17.85 15.93 -9.78
CA GLU A 249 18.21 15.97 -8.36
C GLU A 249 17.02 15.48 -7.50
N GLY A 250 17.31 14.61 -6.53
CA GLY A 250 16.27 14.06 -5.65
C GLY A 250 16.66 12.77 -4.98
N THR A 251 15.76 12.29 -4.14
CA THR A 251 15.85 11.00 -3.45
C THR A 251 14.79 10.04 -4.01
N TYR A 252 15.21 8.90 -4.50
CA TYR A 252 14.37 7.92 -5.18
C TYR A 252 14.36 6.61 -4.39
N LEU A 253 13.24 6.25 -3.79
CA LEU A 253 13.07 4.99 -3.08
C LEU A 253 12.55 3.91 -4.04
N VAL A 254 13.44 3.16 -4.63
CA VAL A 254 13.11 2.01 -5.49
C VAL A 254 12.74 0.82 -4.62
N ILE A 255 11.61 0.20 -4.90
CA ILE A 255 11.14 -1.01 -4.20
C ILE A 255 10.99 -2.12 -5.24
N VAL A 256 11.70 -3.23 -5.03
CA VAL A 256 11.58 -4.42 -5.88
C VAL A 256 11.11 -5.60 -5.02
N GLN A 257 10.04 -6.26 -5.46
CA GLN A 257 9.57 -7.51 -4.88
C GLN A 257 10.25 -8.68 -5.58
N PHE A 258 10.54 -9.73 -4.84
CA PHE A 258 11.05 -10.99 -5.37
C PHE A 258 10.57 -12.16 -4.52
N VAL A 259 10.70 -13.36 -5.04
CA VAL A 259 10.39 -14.61 -4.34
C VAL A 259 11.70 -15.35 -4.07
N VAL A 260 11.85 -15.86 -2.85
CA VAL A 260 12.80 -16.93 -2.55
C VAL A 260 12.02 -18.23 -2.63
N ASP A 261 12.36 -19.10 -3.58
CA ASP A 261 11.67 -20.36 -3.77
C ASP A 261 12.07 -21.42 -2.73
N LYS A 262 11.52 -22.63 -2.82
CA LYS A 262 11.78 -23.74 -1.89
C LYS A 262 13.22 -24.23 -1.92
N GLU A 263 13.92 -24.00 -3.01
CA GLU A 263 15.32 -24.34 -3.25
C GLU A 263 16.27 -23.20 -2.89
N GLY A 264 15.72 -22.05 -2.44
CA GLY A 264 16.47 -20.85 -2.06
C GLY A 264 16.87 -19.95 -3.24
N GLN A 265 16.33 -20.18 -4.45
CA GLN A 265 16.63 -19.32 -5.60
C GLN A 265 15.77 -18.06 -5.56
N VAL A 266 16.35 -16.94 -6.01
CA VAL A 266 15.61 -15.68 -6.19
C VAL A 266 14.92 -15.71 -7.54
N THR A 267 13.60 -15.67 -7.52
CA THR A 267 12.69 -15.73 -8.68
C THR A 267 11.65 -14.62 -8.65
N ASP A 268 10.82 -14.51 -9.67
CA ASP A 268 9.65 -13.60 -9.75
C ASP A 268 9.98 -12.15 -9.32
N ILE A 269 11.10 -11.63 -9.86
CA ILE A 269 11.60 -10.30 -9.52
C ILE A 269 10.74 -9.25 -10.24
N LYS A 270 10.02 -8.43 -9.48
CA LYS A 270 9.08 -7.42 -9.99
C LYS A 270 9.33 -6.06 -9.33
N PRO A 271 9.70 -5.01 -10.06
CA PRO A 271 9.70 -3.66 -9.55
C PRO A 271 8.28 -3.22 -9.13
N LEU A 272 8.16 -2.59 -7.97
CA LEU A 272 6.91 -1.99 -7.48
C LEU A 272 6.89 -0.47 -7.66
N THR A 273 8.03 0.12 -8.01
CA THR A 273 8.21 1.54 -8.36
C THR A 273 8.52 1.66 -9.84
N LYS A 274 8.30 2.84 -10.42
CA LYS A 274 8.53 3.13 -11.84
C LYS A 274 9.13 4.54 -12.00
N PHE A 275 10.30 4.78 -11.39
CA PHE A 275 10.99 6.06 -11.55
C PHE A 275 11.73 6.16 -12.90
N GLY A 276 12.11 5.03 -13.46
CA GLY A 276 12.96 4.97 -14.65
C GLY A 276 14.42 5.29 -14.35
N PHE A 277 15.10 5.86 -15.31
CA PHE A 277 16.54 6.21 -15.24
C PHE A 277 17.44 5.00 -14.93
N GLY A 278 16.97 3.75 -15.20
CA GLY A 278 17.71 2.52 -15.00
C GLY A 278 17.80 2.04 -13.54
N MET A 279 17.11 2.72 -12.61
CA MET A 279 17.20 2.41 -11.18
C MET A 279 16.57 1.06 -10.85
N GLU A 280 15.38 0.80 -11.36
CA GLU A 280 14.67 -0.47 -11.17
C GLU A 280 15.45 -1.64 -11.80
N GLU A 281 15.95 -1.45 -13.01
CA GLU A 281 16.75 -2.44 -13.75
C GLU A 281 18.03 -2.79 -13.00
N GLU A 282 18.66 -1.79 -12.35
CA GLU A 282 19.88 -2.00 -11.55
C GLU A 282 19.60 -2.86 -10.32
N VAL A 283 18.51 -2.61 -9.59
CA VAL A 283 18.13 -3.44 -8.45
C VAL A 283 17.77 -4.85 -8.90
N VAL A 284 17.02 -5.01 -10.00
CA VAL A 284 16.72 -6.31 -10.60
C VAL A 284 17.99 -7.05 -10.99
N ARG A 285 18.96 -6.37 -11.59
CA ARG A 285 20.27 -6.95 -11.97
C ARG A 285 21.00 -7.53 -10.76
N ILE A 286 20.99 -6.83 -9.62
CA ILE A 286 21.66 -7.30 -8.41
C ILE A 286 20.93 -8.51 -7.82
N LEU A 287 19.60 -8.45 -7.75
CA LEU A 287 18.80 -9.56 -7.22
C LEU A 287 19.00 -10.85 -8.04
N LYS A 288 19.14 -10.74 -9.38
CA LYS A 288 19.48 -11.88 -10.24
C LYS A 288 20.86 -12.49 -9.98
N LYS A 289 21.79 -11.71 -9.39
CA LYS A 289 23.15 -12.18 -9.01
C LYS A 289 23.22 -12.73 -7.60
N ALA A 290 22.13 -12.64 -6.83
CA ALA A 290 22.13 -13.11 -5.45
C ALA A 290 22.45 -14.62 -5.40
N PRO A 291 23.31 -15.06 -4.47
CA PRO A 291 23.51 -16.47 -4.21
C PRO A 291 22.23 -17.12 -3.69
N ARG A 292 22.20 -18.45 -3.60
CA ARG A 292 21.08 -19.16 -2.99
C ARG A 292 20.90 -18.76 -1.54
N TRP A 293 19.66 -18.46 -1.17
CA TRP A 293 19.23 -18.17 0.19
C TRP A 293 18.91 -19.46 0.93
N THR A 294 18.94 -19.44 2.24
CA THR A 294 18.21 -20.42 3.04
C THR A 294 16.72 -20.16 2.82
N PRO A 295 15.93 -21.12 2.29
CA PRO A 295 14.53 -20.90 2.05
C PRO A 295 13.74 -20.70 3.34
N ALA A 296 12.56 -20.10 3.25
CA ALA A 296 11.64 -20.06 4.37
C ALA A 296 11.17 -21.48 4.70
N PHE A 297 11.01 -21.73 5.99
CA PHE A 297 10.56 -23.03 6.49
C PHE A 297 9.28 -22.85 7.28
N GLN A 298 8.31 -23.72 7.03
CA GLN A 298 7.00 -23.65 7.67
C GLN A 298 6.48 -25.06 7.92
N PHE A 299 6.31 -25.41 9.19
CA PHE A 299 5.68 -26.65 9.65
C PHE A 299 6.19 -27.89 8.90
N GLY A 300 7.49 -28.14 8.98
CA GLY A 300 8.12 -29.34 8.44
C GLY A 300 8.56 -29.27 6.98
N ARG A 301 8.38 -28.13 6.28
CA ARG A 301 8.72 -28.00 4.84
C ARG A 301 9.29 -26.64 4.46
N ASN A 302 10.10 -26.62 3.43
CA ASN A 302 10.50 -25.37 2.78
C ASN A 302 9.31 -24.78 1.99
N VAL A 303 9.13 -23.46 2.09
CA VAL A 303 8.07 -22.73 1.41
C VAL A 303 8.62 -21.54 0.63
N LYS A 304 7.86 -21.09 -0.36
CA LYS A 304 8.15 -19.83 -1.06
C LYS A 304 7.94 -18.64 -0.12
N ALA A 305 8.86 -17.68 -0.16
CA ALA A 305 8.77 -16.44 0.62
C ALA A 305 8.84 -15.22 -0.30
N TYR A 306 7.86 -14.33 -0.17
CA TYR A 306 7.87 -13.03 -0.83
C TYR A 306 8.71 -12.05 -0.03
N ARG A 307 9.59 -11.31 -0.71
CA ARG A 307 10.45 -10.30 -0.12
C ARG A 307 10.32 -8.99 -0.87
N LYS A 308 10.45 -7.88 -0.15
CA LYS A 308 10.55 -6.54 -0.75
C LYS A 308 11.90 -5.96 -0.36
N GLN A 309 12.64 -5.47 -1.35
CA GLN A 309 13.92 -4.80 -1.16
C GLN A 309 13.76 -3.33 -1.51
N PRO A 310 13.76 -2.43 -0.52
CA PRO A 310 13.93 -1.01 -0.75
C PRO A 310 15.39 -0.68 -1.01
N VAL A 311 15.65 0.17 -2.02
CA VAL A 311 16.97 0.73 -2.33
C VAL A 311 16.79 2.22 -2.59
N THR A 312 17.51 3.05 -1.85
CA THR A 312 17.44 4.51 -2.01
C THR A 312 18.60 4.99 -2.88
N PHE A 313 18.28 5.63 -3.99
CA PHE A 313 19.22 6.39 -4.79
C PHE A 313 19.13 7.89 -4.44
N VAL A 314 20.26 8.53 -4.22
CA VAL A 314 20.35 9.98 -4.00
C VAL A 314 21.10 10.60 -5.16
N VAL A 315 20.42 11.48 -5.90
CA VAL A 315 21.02 12.28 -6.99
C VAL A 315 21.21 13.68 -6.45
N ALA A 316 22.47 14.07 -6.23
CA ALA A 316 22.85 15.41 -5.81
C ALA A 316 23.31 16.25 -7.01
N ARG A 317 23.15 17.57 -6.93
CA ARG A 317 23.83 18.50 -7.85
C ARG A 317 25.36 18.44 -7.62
N ASN A 318 26.12 18.27 -8.67
CA ASN A 318 27.55 18.59 -8.68
C ASN A 318 27.73 20.10 -8.84
#